data_42625efbdfe45f76768d3b09b6d22428
#
_entry.id   42625efbdfe45f76768d3b09b6d22428
#
_cell.length_a   1.000
_cell.length_b   1.000
_cell.length_c   1.000
_cell.angle_alpha   90.00
_cell.angle_beta   90.00
_cell.angle_gamma   90.00
#
_symmetry.space_group_name_H-M   'P 1'
#
loop_
_entity.id
_entity.type
_entity.pdbx_description
1 polymer ?
#
loop_
_entity_poly.entity_id
_entity_poly.type
_entity_poly.pdbx_seq_one_letter_code
_entity_poly.pdbx_strand_id
1 'polypeptide(L)'
;RPQSVLDITPGKGRVCIEVSYHVAEPQRDEFILLAHAVGRIRRRNGACDWHLQRDLAHPGHYTERFIVDSWLTYRRQQERSTAADALQEEHLQRFLAVPDQLARHYLIEQKTS
;
A
#
# COMPACT_ATOMS: atom_id res chain seq x y z
N ARG A 1 14.92 -18.84 -3.60
CA ARG A 1 13.87 -17.85 -3.48
C ARG A 1 14.46 -16.45 -3.57
N PRO A 2 13.93 -15.60 -4.43
CA PRO A 2 14.47 -14.25 -4.50
C PRO A 2 14.24 -13.51 -3.18
N GLN A 3 15.24 -12.82 -2.77
CA GLN A 3 15.19 -12.03 -1.58
C GLN A 3 14.34 -10.78 -1.83
N SER A 4 13.43 -10.48 -0.95
CA SER A 4 12.61 -9.29 -1.09
C SER A 4 13.45 -8.06 -0.77
N VAL A 5 13.10 -6.92 -1.35
CA VAL A 5 13.78 -5.67 -1.06
C VAL A 5 13.64 -5.30 0.42
N LEU A 6 12.59 -5.80 1.07
CA LEU A 6 12.35 -5.57 2.48
C LEU A 6 13.35 -6.27 3.38
N ASP A 7 13.93 -7.38 2.90
CA ASP A 7 14.92 -8.12 3.66
C ASP A 7 16.28 -7.43 3.67
N ILE A 8 16.56 -6.62 2.64
CA ILE A 8 17.84 -5.95 2.51
C ILE A 8 17.78 -4.48 2.90
N THR A 9 16.59 -3.93 3.11
CA THR A 9 16.42 -2.55 3.52
C THR A 9 16.34 -2.49 5.04
N PRO A 10 17.33 -1.93 5.71
CA PRO A 10 17.23 -1.75 7.16
C PRO A 10 16.07 -0.82 7.50
N GLY A 11 15.65 -0.80 8.73
CA GLY A 11 14.48 -0.04 9.15
C GLY A 11 14.64 1.48 9.14
N LYS A 12 15.72 1.99 8.56
CA LYS A 12 16.00 3.43 8.52
C LYS A 12 15.53 4.06 7.23
N GLY A 13 15.10 5.32 7.34
CA GLY A 13 14.75 6.13 6.19
C GLY A 13 13.30 5.98 5.77
N ARG A 14 12.86 6.99 5.06
CA ARG A 14 11.48 7.06 4.58
C ARG A 14 11.31 6.15 3.37
N VAL A 15 10.21 5.42 3.37
CA VAL A 15 9.87 4.54 2.26
C VAL A 15 8.53 4.96 1.72
N CYS A 16 8.45 5.16 0.40
CA CYS A 16 7.20 5.39 -0.30
C CYS A 16 6.69 4.04 -0.80
N ILE A 17 5.45 3.73 -0.49
CA ILE A 17 4.83 2.47 -0.89
C ILE A 17 3.77 2.78 -1.93
N GLU A 18 3.82 2.07 -3.06
CA GLU A 18 2.83 2.20 -4.12
C GLU A 18 2.21 0.84 -4.39
N VAL A 19 0.89 0.79 -4.42
CA VAL A 19 0.15 -0.43 -4.66
C VAL A 19 -0.78 -0.21 -5.85
N SER A 20 -0.71 -1.08 -6.84
CA SER A 20 -1.49 -0.97 -8.07
C SER A 20 -2.70 -1.88 -8.04
N TYR A 21 -3.85 -1.32 -8.40
CA TYR A 21 -5.14 -2.02 -8.44
C TYR A 21 -5.77 -1.93 -9.80
N HIS A 22 -6.53 -2.95 -10.15
CA HIS A 22 -7.37 -2.94 -11.34
C HIS A 22 -8.82 -3.18 -10.92
N VAL A 23 -9.70 -2.25 -11.30
CA VAL A 23 -11.08 -2.23 -10.78
C VAL A 23 -12.05 -2.09 -11.94
N ALA A 24 -12.95 -3.04 -12.06
CA ALA A 24 -14.03 -2.97 -13.06
C ALA A 24 -14.98 -1.85 -12.67
N GLU A 25 -15.51 -1.15 -13.68
CA GLU A 25 -16.35 0.01 -13.47
C GLU A 25 -17.51 -0.22 -12.49
N PRO A 26 -18.24 -1.34 -12.53
CA PRO A 26 -19.32 -1.57 -11.57
C PRO A 26 -18.86 -1.65 -10.11
N GLN A 27 -17.59 -1.91 -9.87
CA GLN A 27 -17.05 -2.05 -8.51
C GLN A 27 -16.33 -0.78 -8.02
N ARG A 28 -16.32 0.26 -8.83
CA ARG A 28 -15.54 1.46 -8.56
C ARG A 28 -15.88 2.10 -7.21
N ASP A 29 -17.16 2.33 -6.94
CA ASP A 29 -17.55 3.03 -5.71
C ASP A 29 -17.26 2.19 -4.48
N GLU A 30 -17.51 0.90 -4.54
CA GLU A 30 -17.17 -0.03 -3.46
C GLU A 30 -15.66 -0.02 -3.20
N PHE A 31 -14.88 -0.08 -4.27
CA PHE A 31 -13.42 -0.09 -4.16
C PHE A 31 -12.91 1.19 -3.49
N ILE A 32 -13.40 2.35 -3.91
CA ILE A 32 -12.93 3.63 -3.37
C ILE A 32 -13.22 3.73 -1.88
N LEU A 33 -14.43 3.33 -1.44
CA LEU A 33 -14.77 3.32 -0.03
C LEU A 33 -13.86 2.39 0.76
N LEU A 34 -13.62 1.20 0.23
CA LEU A 34 -12.77 0.21 0.88
C LEU A 34 -11.33 0.70 0.95
N ALA A 35 -10.82 1.28 -0.12
CA ALA A 35 -9.45 1.80 -0.14
C ALA A 35 -9.27 2.91 0.90
N HIS A 36 -10.25 3.79 1.06
CA HIS A 36 -10.17 4.83 2.09
C HIS A 36 -10.24 4.25 3.50
N ALA A 37 -11.03 3.20 3.71
CA ALA A 37 -11.06 2.51 5.00
C ALA A 37 -9.69 1.91 5.33
N VAL A 38 -9.06 1.26 4.36
CA VAL A 38 -7.71 0.73 4.54
C VAL A 38 -6.70 1.86 4.72
N GLY A 39 -6.90 2.98 4.03
CA GLY A 39 -6.06 4.17 4.21
C GLY A 39 -6.04 4.64 5.66
N ARG A 40 -7.17 4.59 6.35
CA ARG A 40 -7.23 4.95 7.77
C ARG A 40 -6.43 3.97 8.62
N ILE A 41 -6.46 2.69 8.26
CA ILE A 41 -5.66 1.66 8.94
C ILE A 41 -4.16 1.96 8.72
N ARG A 42 -3.76 2.28 7.49
CA ARG A 42 -2.37 2.65 7.18
C ARG A 42 -1.91 3.79 8.07
N ARG A 43 -2.75 4.84 8.18
CA ARG A 43 -2.40 6.02 8.99
C ARG A 43 -2.28 5.68 10.46
N ARG A 44 -3.15 4.84 11.00
CA ARG A 44 -3.04 4.40 12.39
C ARG A 44 -1.73 3.65 12.63
N ASN A 45 -1.24 2.96 11.62
CA ASN A 45 0.01 2.21 11.70
C ASN A 45 1.24 3.04 11.39
N GLY A 46 1.08 4.36 11.23
CA GLY A 46 2.20 5.26 11.07
C GLY A 46 2.42 5.79 9.66
N ALA A 47 1.55 5.46 8.72
CA ALA A 47 1.67 6.00 7.37
C ALA A 47 1.24 7.47 7.33
N CYS A 48 1.86 8.22 6.44
CA CYS A 48 1.46 9.60 6.14
C CYS A 48 1.37 9.78 4.63
N ASP A 49 0.83 10.93 4.21
CA ASP A 49 0.69 11.28 2.80
C ASP A 49 0.00 10.17 2.00
N TRP A 50 -1.10 9.67 2.54
CA TRP A 50 -1.86 8.62 1.89
C TRP A 50 -2.72 9.22 0.76
N HIS A 51 -2.60 8.64 -0.43
CA HIS A 51 -3.38 9.06 -1.61
C HIS A 51 -3.88 7.85 -2.36
N LEU A 52 -5.05 8.00 -2.96
CA LEU A 52 -5.57 7.05 -3.94
C LEU A 52 -5.77 7.83 -5.24
N GLN A 53 -5.12 7.39 -6.31
CA GLN A 53 -5.10 8.09 -7.58
C GLN A 53 -5.53 7.16 -8.71
N ARG A 54 -6.32 7.69 -9.64
CA ARG A 54 -6.73 6.96 -10.83
C ARG A 54 -5.88 7.38 -12.02
N ASP A 55 -5.48 6.42 -12.84
CA ASP A 55 -4.74 6.69 -14.05
C ASP A 55 -5.70 7.29 -15.10
N LEU A 56 -5.37 8.48 -15.60
CA LEU A 56 -6.20 9.13 -16.60
C LEU A 56 -6.21 8.40 -17.93
N ALA A 57 -5.10 7.74 -18.28
CA ALA A 57 -4.97 7.03 -19.54
C ALA A 57 -5.62 5.64 -19.51
N HIS A 58 -5.74 5.07 -18.32
CA HIS A 58 -6.23 3.69 -18.14
C HIS A 58 -7.29 3.68 -17.04
N PRO A 59 -8.55 4.07 -17.37
CA PRO A 59 -9.64 4.00 -16.38
C PRO A 59 -9.74 2.59 -15.82
N GLY A 60 -9.91 2.45 -14.55
CA GLY A 60 -9.88 1.15 -13.89
C GLY A 60 -8.55 0.85 -13.22
N HIS A 61 -7.50 1.57 -13.57
CA HIS A 61 -6.22 1.44 -12.89
C HIS A 61 -6.10 2.51 -11.81
N TYR A 62 -5.82 2.06 -10.59
CA TYR A 62 -5.68 2.94 -9.43
C TYR A 62 -4.36 2.64 -8.74
N THR A 63 -3.77 3.67 -8.16
CA THR A 63 -2.56 3.54 -7.34
C THR A 63 -2.84 4.10 -5.97
N GLU A 64 -2.61 3.28 -4.97
CA GLU A 64 -2.55 3.71 -3.58
C GLU A 64 -1.11 4.07 -3.28
N ARG A 65 -0.88 5.24 -2.67
CA ARG A 65 0.48 5.69 -2.35
C ARG A 65 0.50 6.26 -0.95
N PHE A 66 1.51 5.88 -0.18
CA PHE A 66 1.71 6.44 1.15
C PHE A 66 3.17 6.33 1.55
N ILE A 67 3.53 7.04 2.61
CA ILE A 67 4.91 7.12 3.08
C ILE A 67 4.97 6.64 4.52
N VAL A 68 6.01 5.90 4.85
CA VAL A 68 6.32 5.51 6.24
C VAL A 68 7.73 6.01 6.57
N ASP A 69 7.90 6.54 7.78
CA ASP A 69 9.18 7.09 8.20
C ASP A 69 10.19 5.99 8.49
N SER A 70 9.72 4.83 8.91
CA SER A 70 10.56 3.66 9.17
C SER A 70 9.78 2.42 8.79
N TRP A 71 10.34 1.64 7.87
CA TRP A 71 9.71 0.39 7.45
C TRP A 71 9.57 -0.58 8.61
N LEU A 72 10.58 -0.67 9.46
CA LEU A 72 10.56 -1.59 10.59
C LEU A 72 9.45 -1.22 11.57
N THR A 73 9.31 0.06 11.88
CA THR A 73 8.25 0.54 12.77
C THR A 73 6.87 0.25 12.19
N TYR A 74 6.70 0.52 10.90
CA TYR A 74 5.44 0.27 10.22
C TYR A 74 5.08 -1.21 10.26
N ARG A 75 6.05 -2.09 10.00
CA ARG A 75 5.84 -3.54 10.06
C ARG A 75 5.40 -3.98 11.46
N ARG A 76 6.01 -3.43 12.50
CA ARG A 76 5.65 -3.74 13.88
C ARG A 76 4.23 -3.32 14.21
N GLN A 77 3.82 -2.14 13.77
CA GLN A 77 2.46 -1.67 13.99
C GLN A 77 1.46 -2.54 13.22
N GLN A 78 1.81 -2.94 12.02
CA GLN A 78 0.95 -3.78 11.20
C GLN A 78 0.70 -5.14 11.85
N GLU A 79 1.72 -5.70 12.52
CA GLU A 79 1.59 -6.97 13.23
C GLU A 79 0.63 -6.89 14.41
N ARG A 80 0.31 -5.69 14.86
CA ARG A 80 -0.65 -5.47 15.95
C ARG A 80 -2.05 -5.18 15.45
N SER A 81 -2.29 -5.32 14.16
CA SER A 81 -3.59 -5.07 13.57
C SER A 81 -4.65 -6.01 14.13
N THR A 82 -5.86 -5.49 14.25
CA THR A 82 -6.99 -6.32 14.69
C THR A 82 -7.42 -7.27 13.57
N ALA A 83 -8.20 -8.29 13.94
CA ALA A 83 -8.78 -9.18 12.94
C ALA A 83 -9.67 -8.43 11.96
N ALA A 84 -10.37 -7.40 12.43
CA ALA A 84 -11.23 -6.57 11.57
C ALA A 84 -10.38 -5.80 10.55
N ASP A 85 -9.24 -5.23 10.97
CA ASP A 85 -8.34 -4.54 10.07
C ASP A 85 -7.78 -5.49 9.01
N ALA A 86 -7.34 -6.68 9.43
CA ALA A 86 -6.80 -7.68 8.52
C ALA A 86 -7.84 -8.10 7.47
N LEU A 87 -9.10 -8.20 7.85
CA LEU A 87 -10.18 -8.54 6.93
C LEU A 87 -10.39 -7.44 5.89
N GLN A 88 -10.36 -6.18 6.31
CA GLN A 88 -10.48 -5.05 5.38
C GLN A 88 -9.35 -5.05 4.38
N GLU A 89 -8.11 -5.25 4.83
CA GLU A 89 -6.95 -5.29 3.96
C GLU A 89 -7.05 -6.47 2.98
N GLU A 90 -7.50 -7.62 3.45
CA GLU A 90 -7.69 -8.79 2.60
C GLU A 90 -8.73 -8.53 1.52
N HIS A 91 -9.82 -7.85 1.85
CA HIS A 91 -10.83 -7.50 0.86
C HIS A 91 -10.25 -6.58 -0.21
N LEU A 92 -9.41 -5.63 0.18
CA LEU A 92 -8.79 -4.72 -0.78
C LEU A 92 -7.82 -5.46 -1.71
N GLN A 93 -7.12 -6.48 -1.21
CA GLN A 93 -6.17 -7.26 -2.00
C GLN A 93 -6.81 -7.94 -3.19
N ARG A 94 -8.11 -8.18 -3.18
CA ARG A 94 -8.81 -8.79 -4.30
C ARG A 94 -8.77 -7.94 -5.55
N PHE A 95 -8.47 -6.65 -5.41
CA PHE A 95 -8.39 -5.71 -6.53
C PHE A 95 -6.96 -5.49 -7.03
N LEU A 96 -5.97 -6.20 -6.50
CA LEU A 96 -4.60 -6.04 -6.96
C LEU A 96 -4.49 -6.29 -8.46
N ALA A 97 -3.76 -5.42 -9.16
CA ALA A 97 -3.64 -5.48 -10.62
C ALA A 97 -2.93 -6.74 -11.10
N VAL A 98 -2.00 -7.24 -10.30
CA VAL A 98 -1.18 -8.42 -10.58
C VAL A 98 -0.89 -9.10 -9.24
N PRO A 99 -0.22 -10.26 -9.24
CA PRO A 99 0.16 -10.90 -7.97
C PRO A 99 0.84 -9.92 -7.02
N ASP A 100 0.64 -10.12 -5.72
CA ASP A 100 1.01 -9.19 -4.66
C ASP A 100 2.42 -8.63 -4.81
N GLN A 101 3.40 -9.50 -5.04
CA GLN A 101 4.80 -9.06 -5.13
C GLN A 101 5.08 -8.17 -6.34
N LEU A 102 4.23 -8.16 -7.35
CA LEU A 102 4.37 -7.31 -8.53
C LEU A 102 3.52 -6.05 -8.43
N ALA A 103 2.46 -6.09 -7.61
CA ALA A 103 1.56 -4.96 -7.45
C ALA A 103 2.12 -3.91 -6.48
N ARG A 104 3.04 -4.30 -5.61
CA ARG A 104 3.57 -3.42 -4.57
C ARG A 104 4.98 -2.98 -4.90
N HIS A 105 5.23 -1.69 -4.80
CA HIS A 105 6.55 -1.10 -5.00
C HIS A 105 6.94 -0.36 -3.72
N TYR A 106 8.19 -0.54 -3.32
CA TYR A 106 8.74 0.07 -2.12
C TYR A 106 9.91 0.93 -2.54
N LEU A 107 9.73 2.25 -2.46
CA LEU A 107 10.67 3.21 -3.03
C LEU A 107 11.36 3.96 -1.90
N ILE A 108 12.69 3.93 -1.90
CA ILE A 108 13.46 4.62 -0.89
C ILE A 108 14.14 5.83 -1.50
N GLU A 109 14.18 6.92 -0.74
CA GLU A 109 14.79 8.17 -1.17
C GLU A 109 16.27 7.97 -1.47
N GLN A 110 16.72 8.51 -2.60
CA GLN A 110 18.14 8.50 -2.97
C GLN A 110 18.67 9.93 -2.87
N LYS A 111 19.55 10.16 -1.94
CA LYS A 111 20.16 11.47 -1.73
C LYS A 111 21.52 11.53 -2.41
N THR A 112 21.96 12.74 -2.71
CA THR A 112 23.22 12.94 -3.41
C THR A 112 24.44 12.63 -2.55
N SER A 113 24.28 12.65 -1.25
CA SER A 113 25.40 12.26 -0.36
C SER A 113 24.94 12.06 1.06
#